data_dbe03f81b696f4c6dcd0e181430e40c7
#
_entry.id   dbe03f81b696f4c6dcd0e181430e40c7
#
_cell.length_a   1.000
_cell.length_b   1.000
_cell.length_c   1.000
_cell.angle_alpha   90.00
_cell.angle_beta   90.00
_cell.angle_gamma   90.00
#
_symmetry.space_group_name_H-M   'P 1'
#
loop_
_entity.id
_entity.type
_entity.pdbx_description
1 polymer ?
#
loop_
_entity_poly.entity_id
_entity_poly.type
_entity_poly.pdbx_seq_one_letter_code
_entity_poly.pdbx_strand_id
1 'polypeptide(L)'
;MSSEEKISPDEFDQELEALMSGKKEPKKKKGGKKKKIAVSAAVILVLGIAAGKILGGGKDMVPVGDTVNPVRKTIQNRLSVTGPVSGTDSVDVVSNLHAEILEIPVKEGDKVPKGQTLAVLDDSDVRKTADIAKNDYDLAVSTCAEKDKEARNGYAKAVQDLNTAQANYDRTKALYDGGSVPKVDLETAENGLNDAKRERDSYTVKNGTAVADDSYRLQIEKAKYDYEKATESLEDTVLKAPIDGTVVRVNTKVGRFADKMENDA
;
A
#
# COMPACT_ATOMS: atom_id res chain seq x y z
N MET A 1 26.40 -24.69 8.58
CA MET A 1 26.10 -26.04 8.09
C MET A 1 25.17 -26.68 9.10
N SER A 2 23.89 -26.59 8.85
CA SER A 2 22.86 -27.31 9.62
C SER A 2 21.76 -27.64 8.60
N SER A 3 21.55 -28.94 8.46
CA SER A 3 20.70 -29.56 7.46
C SER A 3 19.25 -29.45 7.90
N GLU A 4 18.42 -28.78 7.14
CA GLU A 4 16.95 -28.85 7.24
C GLU A 4 16.48 -30.15 6.56
N GLU A 5 15.98 -31.04 7.38
CA GLU A 5 15.34 -32.29 6.98
C GLU A 5 13.90 -32.01 6.59
N LYS A 6 13.62 -32.00 5.28
CA LYS A 6 12.27 -31.87 4.72
C LYS A 6 11.56 -33.21 4.87
N ILE A 7 10.56 -33.28 5.75
CA ILE A 7 9.60 -34.38 5.83
C ILE A 7 8.68 -34.29 4.61
N SER A 8 8.56 -35.43 3.86
CA SER A 8 7.70 -35.51 2.67
C SER A 8 6.22 -35.65 3.05
N PRO A 9 5.29 -35.16 2.23
CA PRO A 9 3.85 -35.23 2.51
C PRO A 9 3.29 -36.64 2.70
N ASP A 10 3.94 -37.66 2.14
CA ASP A 10 3.47 -39.04 2.19
C ASP A 10 3.71 -39.74 3.54
N GLU A 11 4.64 -39.24 4.36
CA GLU A 11 4.85 -39.75 5.73
C GLU A 11 3.83 -39.31 6.74
N PHE A 12 3.24 -38.12 6.51
CA PHE A 12 2.23 -37.54 7.43
C PHE A 12 0.88 -38.28 7.32
N ASP A 13 0.52 -38.74 6.14
CA ASP A 13 -0.72 -39.49 5.90
C ASP A 13 -0.70 -40.89 6.47
N GLN A 14 0.48 -41.53 6.54
CA GLN A 14 0.63 -42.87 7.13
C GLN A 14 0.51 -42.86 8.67
N GLU A 15 0.93 -41.78 9.33
CA GLU A 15 0.81 -41.67 10.78
C GLU A 15 -0.63 -41.36 11.22
N LEU A 16 -1.41 -40.68 10.39
CA LEU A 16 -2.83 -40.42 10.65
C LEU A 16 -3.71 -41.67 10.51
N GLU A 17 -3.40 -42.58 9.58
CA GLU A 17 -4.12 -43.83 9.42
C GLU A 17 -3.84 -44.85 10.55
N ALA A 18 -2.64 -44.82 11.12
CA ALA A 18 -2.26 -45.66 12.26
C ALA A 18 -2.98 -45.28 13.58
N LEU A 19 -3.34 -44.02 13.72
CA LEU A 19 -4.06 -43.52 14.92
C LEU A 19 -5.57 -43.76 14.88
N MET A 20 -6.15 -43.97 13.71
CA MET A 20 -7.60 -44.20 13.55
C MET A 20 -8.03 -45.64 13.58
N SER A 21 -7.11 -46.63 13.47
CA SER A 21 -7.46 -48.07 13.55
C SER A 21 -7.13 -48.67 14.93
N GLY A 22 -7.99 -48.41 15.88
CA GLY A 22 -7.93 -48.97 17.22
C GLY A 22 -8.08 -50.49 17.25
N LYS A 23 -7.00 -51.25 17.11
CA LYS A 23 -6.99 -52.71 17.24
C LYS A 23 -6.34 -53.11 18.55
N LYS A 24 -7.19 -53.55 19.52
CA LYS A 24 -6.74 -54.09 20.79
C LYS A 24 -6.11 -55.47 20.62
N GLU A 25 -4.90 -55.67 21.06
CA GLU A 25 -4.24 -56.97 21.19
C GLU A 25 -4.76 -57.79 22.38
N PRO A 26 -4.88 -59.12 22.23
CA PRO A 26 -5.31 -60.01 23.33
C PRO A 26 -4.11 -60.51 24.15
N LYS A 27 -4.26 -60.35 25.47
CA LYS A 27 -3.29 -60.89 26.44
C LYS A 27 -3.36 -62.40 26.58
N LYS A 28 -2.22 -63.08 26.40
CA LYS A 28 -1.99 -64.50 26.71
C LYS A 28 -2.09 -64.74 28.22
N LYS A 29 -2.86 -65.75 28.63
CA LYS A 29 -2.73 -66.43 29.96
C LYS A 29 -2.46 -67.93 29.78
N LYS A 30 -1.45 -68.38 30.52
CA LYS A 30 -0.94 -69.75 30.61
C LYS A 30 -1.83 -70.64 31.50
N GLY A 31 -2.00 -71.89 31.06
CA GLY A 31 -1.70 -73.08 31.80
C GLY A 31 -2.68 -73.65 32.81
N GLY A 32 -3.00 -74.92 32.69
CA GLY A 32 -3.45 -75.72 33.82
C GLY A 32 -4.21 -76.97 33.41
N LYS A 33 -3.47 -78.06 33.44
CA LYS A 33 -3.93 -79.41 33.28
C LYS A 33 -5.14 -79.80 34.13
N LYS A 34 -6.21 -80.38 33.56
CA LYS A 34 -6.94 -81.55 34.19
C LYS A 34 -7.75 -82.25 33.09
N LYS A 35 -7.17 -83.24 32.54
CA LYS A 35 -7.83 -84.26 31.68
C LYS A 35 -8.43 -85.31 32.60
N LYS A 36 -9.53 -85.91 32.10
CA LYS A 36 -10.13 -87.21 32.53
C LYS A 36 -11.19 -87.07 33.66
N ILE A 37 -12.41 -86.67 33.32
CA ILE A 37 -13.69 -87.20 33.92
C ILE A 37 -14.87 -86.52 33.12
N ALA A 38 -14.85 -86.44 31.86
CA ALA A 38 -15.97 -85.84 31.13
C ALA A 38 -16.47 -86.65 29.92
N VAL A 39 -16.02 -87.94 29.81
CA VAL A 39 -16.43 -88.68 28.66
C VAL A 39 -17.65 -89.63 28.94
N SER A 40 -17.97 -89.95 30.20
CA SER A 40 -19.15 -90.78 30.56
C SER A 40 -20.45 -89.94 30.66
N ALA A 41 -20.43 -88.70 30.94
CA ALA A 41 -21.65 -87.87 31.07
C ALA A 41 -22.23 -87.45 29.71
N ALA A 42 -21.38 -87.38 28.68
CA ALA A 42 -21.79 -86.94 27.34
C ALA A 42 -22.61 -87.94 26.57
N VAL A 43 -22.37 -89.25 26.82
CA VAL A 43 -23.06 -90.31 26.08
C VAL A 43 -24.52 -90.44 26.61
N ILE A 44 -24.80 -90.25 27.94
CA ILE A 44 -26.14 -90.37 28.51
C ILE A 44 -27.00 -89.17 28.08
N LEU A 45 -26.41 -88.01 27.86
CA LEU A 45 -27.13 -86.78 27.43
C LEU A 45 -27.53 -86.83 25.97
N VAL A 46 -26.75 -87.44 25.15
CA VAL A 46 -27.06 -87.61 23.69
C VAL A 46 -28.17 -88.63 23.43
N LEU A 47 -28.28 -89.72 24.27
CA LEU A 47 -29.38 -90.66 24.19
C LEU A 47 -30.70 -90.08 24.69
N GLY A 48 -30.70 -89.21 25.69
CA GLY A 48 -31.90 -88.56 26.20
C GLY A 48 -32.52 -87.54 25.22
N ILE A 49 -31.68 -86.88 24.40
CA ILE A 49 -32.15 -85.90 23.40
C ILE A 49 -32.75 -86.58 22.16
N ALA A 50 -32.27 -87.80 21.83
CA ALA A 50 -32.80 -88.57 20.70
C ALA A 50 -34.20 -89.20 20.94
N ALA A 51 -34.52 -89.52 22.20
CA ALA A 51 -35.83 -90.03 22.56
C ALA A 51 -36.95 -88.98 22.68
N GLY A 52 -36.59 -87.69 22.98
CA GLY A 52 -37.54 -86.60 23.05
C GLY A 52 -38.04 -86.04 21.72
N LYS A 53 -37.40 -86.40 20.63
CA LYS A 53 -37.81 -85.90 19.33
C LYS A 53 -38.83 -86.80 18.57
N ILE A 54 -39.22 -87.96 19.10
CA ILE A 54 -40.13 -88.86 18.39
C ILE A 54 -41.59 -88.79 18.92
N LEU A 55 -41.86 -88.12 20.01
CA LEU A 55 -43.25 -88.07 20.64
C LEU A 55 -43.78 -86.63 20.88
N GLY A 56 -43.30 -85.63 20.25
CA GLY A 56 -43.83 -84.29 20.38
C GLY A 56 -44.19 -83.66 19.09
N GLY A 57 -45.44 -83.84 18.65
CA GLY A 57 -45.99 -83.03 17.54
C GLY A 57 -46.03 -81.59 17.99
N GLY A 58 -45.01 -80.79 17.64
CA GLY A 58 -44.95 -79.40 17.89
C GLY A 58 -45.65 -78.63 16.82
N LYS A 59 -46.65 -77.87 17.19
CA LYS A 59 -47.25 -76.80 16.39
C LYS A 59 -46.14 -75.82 16.01
N ASP A 60 -46.03 -75.54 14.71
CA ASP A 60 -45.18 -74.46 14.21
C ASP A 60 -45.60 -73.13 14.83
N MET A 61 -44.92 -72.71 15.89
CA MET A 61 -44.99 -71.34 16.33
C MET A 61 -44.06 -70.53 15.43
N VAL A 62 -44.68 -69.80 14.53
CA VAL A 62 -43.99 -68.71 13.81
C VAL A 62 -43.55 -67.72 14.85
N PRO A 63 -42.26 -67.36 14.97
CA PRO A 63 -41.85 -66.32 15.86
C PRO A 63 -42.49 -64.97 15.39
N VAL A 64 -43.40 -64.49 16.23
CA VAL A 64 -43.92 -63.14 16.04
C VAL A 64 -42.72 -62.22 16.31
N GLY A 65 -42.11 -61.75 15.24
CA GLY A 65 -41.10 -60.70 15.35
C GLY A 65 -41.73 -59.49 16.05
N ASP A 66 -41.02 -58.93 17.00
CA ASP A 66 -41.39 -57.71 17.63
C ASP A 66 -41.74 -56.65 16.58
N THR A 67 -43.04 -56.35 16.50
CA THR A 67 -43.51 -55.29 15.64
C THR A 67 -43.11 -53.97 16.27
N VAL A 68 -42.00 -53.42 15.79
CA VAL A 68 -41.59 -52.04 16.16
C VAL A 68 -42.51 -51.08 15.43
N ASN A 69 -43.37 -50.42 16.17
CA ASN A 69 -44.18 -49.36 15.59
C ASN A 69 -43.31 -48.25 15.04
N PRO A 70 -43.43 -47.85 13.75
CA PRO A 70 -42.62 -46.78 13.19
C PRO A 70 -42.94 -45.46 13.89
N VAL A 71 -42.01 -45.00 14.62
CA VAL A 71 -42.06 -43.64 15.24
C VAL A 71 -41.61 -42.64 14.20
N ARG A 72 -42.48 -41.75 13.77
CA ARG A 72 -42.10 -40.62 12.94
C ARG A 72 -41.20 -39.69 13.77
N LYS A 73 -39.88 -39.73 13.52
CA LYS A 73 -38.95 -38.72 14.02
C LYS A 73 -38.74 -37.66 12.95
N THR A 74 -39.03 -36.42 13.31
CA THR A 74 -38.63 -35.28 12.45
C THR A 74 -37.13 -35.10 12.59
N ILE A 75 -36.38 -35.38 11.54
CA ILE A 75 -34.95 -35.09 11.49
C ILE A 75 -34.83 -33.60 11.13
N GLN A 76 -34.49 -32.80 12.12
CA GLN A 76 -34.11 -31.41 11.93
C GLN A 76 -32.61 -31.40 11.60
N ASN A 77 -32.30 -31.21 10.32
CA ASN A 77 -30.92 -30.98 9.92
C ASN A 77 -30.59 -29.51 10.21
N ARG A 78 -29.92 -29.24 11.33
CA ARG A 78 -29.46 -27.89 11.67
C ARG A 78 -28.07 -27.72 11.11
N LEU A 79 -27.97 -26.98 10.02
CA LEU A 79 -26.70 -26.49 9.50
C LEU A 79 -26.30 -25.25 10.31
N SER A 80 -25.30 -25.38 11.15
CA SER A 80 -24.70 -24.27 11.86
C SER A 80 -23.59 -23.70 11.00
N VAL A 81 -23.82 -22.54 10.38
CA VAL A 81 -22.79 -21.83 9.61
C VAL A 81 -22.23 -20.73 10.52
N THR A 82 -20.96 -20.85 10.84
CA THR A 82 -20.20 -19.80 11.54
C THR A 82 -19.24 -19.21 10.53
N GLY A 83 -19.32 -17.93 10.27
CA GLY A 83 -18.39 -17.21 9.43
C GLY A 83 -18.06 -15.86 10.06
N PRO A 84 -16.88 -15.32 9.81
CA PRO A 84 -16.57 -13.97 10.22
C PRO A 84 -17.50 -12.99 9.47
N VAL A 85 -18.14 -12.09 10.18
CA VAL A 85 -18.83 -10.95 9.59
C VAL A 85 -17.80 -9.85 9.45
N SER A 86 -17.32 -9.64 8.23
CA SER A 86 -16.52 -8.47 7.87
C SER A 86 -17.41 -7.45 7.15
N GLY A 87 -17.18 -6.17 7.42
CA GLY A 87 -17.80 -5.09 6.65
C GLY A 87 -17.40 -5.18 5.17
N THR A 88 -18.28 -4.79 4.27
CA THR A 88 -18.05 -4.86 2.80
C THR A 88 -16.94 -3.90 2.38
N ASP A 89 -16.79 -2.77 3.07
CA ASP A 89 -15.79 -1.74 2.80
C ASP A 89 -15.02 -1.44 4.11
N SER A 90 -13.83 -2.00 4.24
CA SER A 90 -12.90 -1.71 5.32
C SER A 90 -11.68 -1.00 4.74
N VAL A 91 -11.33 0.16 5.27
CA VAL A 91 -10.17 0.95 4.86
C VAL A 91 -9.26 1.15 6.06
N ASP A 92 -8.00 0.75 5.91
CA ASP A 92 -6.98 1.01 6.91
C ASP A 92 -6.43 2.43 6.72
N VAL A 93 -6.48 3.24 7.76
CA VAL A 93 -5.89 4.58 7.78
C VAL A 93 -4.53 4.49 8.45
N VAL A 94 -3.49 4.68 7.65
CA VAL A 94 -2.09 4.64 8.09
C VAL A 94 -1.42 5.99 7.81
N SER A 95 -0.44 6.37 8.62
CA SER A 95 0.39 7.54 8.36
C SER A 95 1.55 7.16 7.43
N ASN A 96 1.88 8.05 6.48
CA ASN A 96 3.10 7.98 5.69
C ASN A 96 4.27 8.73 6.36
N LEU A 97 4.00 9.44 7.47
CA LEU A 97 4.96 10.24 8.19
C LEU A 97 5.44 9.51 9.44
N HIS A 98 6.74 9.60 9.71
CA HIS A 98 7.34 9.20 10.97
C HIS A 98 7.25 10.35 11.96
N ALA A 99 6.14 10.46 12.68
CA ALA A 99 5.89 11.53 13.65
C ALA A 99 5.17 10.99 14.89
N GLU A 100 5.35 11.66 16.03
CA GLU A 100 4.69 11.30 17.28
C GLU A 100 3.19 11.63 17.22
N ILE A 101 2.35 10.73 17.74
CA ILE A 101 0.92 10.93 17.82
C ILE A 101 0.60 11.76 19.05
N LEU A 102 0.12 12.99 18.83
CA LEU A 102 -0.24 13.92 19.90
C LEU A 102 -1.65 13.66 20.44
N GLU A 103 -2.60 13.32 19.56
CA GLU A 103 -4.00 13.15 19.95
C GLU A 103 -4.71 12.11 19.07
N ILE A 104 -5.61 11.34 19.69
CA ILE A 104 -6.54 10.42 19.00
C ILE A 104 -7.95 10.75 19.54
N PRO A 105 -8.71 11.63 18.86
CA PRO A 105 -10.03 12.09 19.34
C PRO A 105 -11.15 11.06 19.19
N VAL A 106 -10.86 9.88 18.60
CA VAL A 106 -11.86 8.83 18.32
C VAL A 106 -11.55 7.55 19.09
N LYS A 107 -12.60 6.74 19.33
CA LYS A 107 -12.51 5.43 20.01
C LYS A 107 -13.10 4.34 19.12
N GLU A 108 -12.75 3.09 19.43
CA GLU A 108 -13.39 1.93 18.81
C GLU A 108 -14.91 1.95 19.06
N GLY A 109 -15.68 1.76 18.01
CA GLY A 109 -17.13 1.85 18.01
C GLY A 109 -17.70 3.21 17.63
N ASP A 110 -16.90 4.27 17.53
CA ASP A 110 -17.38 5.60 17.16
C ASP A 110 -17.75 5.67 15.68
N LYS A 111 -18.85 6.37 15.38
CA LYS A 111 -19.26 6.70 14.02
C LYS A 111 -18.57 7.96 13.56
N VAL A 112 -17.87 7.87 12.44
CA VAL A 112 -17.09 8.97 11.86
C VAL A 112 -17.56 9.26 10.44
N PRO A 113 -17.92 10.50 10.11
CA PRO A 113 -18.14 10.91 8.75
C PRO A 113 -16.80 11.09 8.01
N LYS A 114 -16.85 10.99 6.68
CA LYS A 114 -15.70 11.29 5.81
C LYS A 114 -15.13 12.67 6.11
N GLY A 115 -13.80 12.74 6.23
CA GLY A 115 -13.06 13.97 6.53
C GLY A 115 -12.94 14.30 8.03
N GLN A 116 -13.55 13.52 8.93
CA GLN A 116 -13.36 13.71 10.37
C GLN A 116 -11.92 13.33 10.76
N THR A 117 -11.32 14.13 11.65
CA THR A 117 -9.99 13.88 12.21
C THR A 117 -10.00 12.61 13.08
N LEU A 118 -9.11 11.69 12.77
CA LEU A 118 -8.92 10.43 13.49
C LEU A 118 -7.70 10.48 14.42
N ALA A 119 -6.63 11.14 13.98
CA ALA A 119 -5.44 11.34 14.78
C ALA A 119 -4.74 12.64 14.36
N VAL A 120 -3.99 13.23 15.28
CA VAL A 120 -3.14 14.40 15.06
C VAL A 120 -1.72 14.02 15.41
N LEU A 121 -0.80 14.24 14.48
CA LEU A 121 0.63 13.99 14.63
C LEU A 121 1.37 15.27 14.98
N ASP A 122 2.58 15.15 15.51
CA ASP A 122 3.47 16.30 15.70
C ASP A 122 3.88 16.86 14.33
N ASP A 123 3.52 18.10 14.08
CA ASP A 123 3.78 18.81 12.83
C ASP A 123 5.05 19.69 12.89
N SER A 124 5.75 19.75 14.03
CA SER A 124 6.81 20.71 14.30
C SER A 124 7.93 20.69 13.25
N ASP A 125 8.40 19.52 12.85
CA ASP A 125 9.48 19.39 11.87
C ASP A 125 8.98 19.51 10.44
N VAL A 126 7.78 19.00 10.17
CA VAL A 126 7.13 19.13 8.85
C VAL A 126 6.79 20.59 8.56
N ARG A 127 6.32 21.33 9.57
CA ARG A 127 6.05 22.77 9.47
C ARG A 127 7.31 23.56 9.15
N LYS A 128 8.42 23.30 9.85
CA LYS A 128 9.72 23.95 9.55
C LYS A 128 10.15 23.66 8.11
N THR A 129 9.97 22.42 7.65
CA THR A 129 10.30 22.04 6.27
C THR A 129 9.44 22.79 5.26
N ALA A 130 8.14 22.94 5.52
CA ALA A 130 7.23 23.69 4.67
C ALA A 130 7.58 25.21 4.66
N ASP A 131 7.96 25.77 5.80
CA ASP A 131 8.40 27.18 5.90
C ASP A 131 9.70 27.42 5.12
N ILE A 132 10.67 26.49 5.18
CA ILE A 132 11.90 26.56 4.39
C ILE A 132 11.58 26.51 2.90
N ALA A 133 10.80 25.51 2.47
CA ALA A 133 10.43 25.34 1.05
C ALA A 133 9.65 26.55 0.52
N LYS A 134 8.82 27.17 1.35
CA LYS A 134 8.14 28.44 1.02
C LYS A 134 9.13 29.57 0.80
N ASN A 135 10.09 29.74 1.70
CA ASN A 135 11.12 30.78 1.58
C ASN A 135 11.96 30.59 0.31
N ASP A 136 12.31 29.34 -0.03
CA ASP A 136 13.04 29.02 -1.26
C ASP A 136 12.22 29.35 -2.50
N TYR A 137 10.91 29.08 -2.49
CA TYR A 137 10.00 29.47 -3.56
C TYR A 137 9.92 31.00 -3.70
N ASP A 138 9.72 31.73 -2.60
CA ASP A 138 9.64 33.19 -2.60
C ASP A 138 10.96 33.82 -3.07
N LEU A 139 12.10 33.25 -2.70
CA LEU A 139 13.43 33.65 -3.17
C LEU A 139 13.59 33.41 -4.68
N ALA A 140 13.19 32.25 -5.19
CA ALA A 140 13.27 31.96 -6.62
C ALA A 140 12.42 32.93 -7.46
N VAL A 141 11.20 33.26 -6.98
CA VAL A 141 10.32 34.25 -7.62
C VAL A 141 10.95 35.62 -7.63
N SER A 142 11.51 36.07 -6.51
CA SER A 142 12.16 37.38 -6.38
C SER A 142 13.39 37.48 -7.29
N THR A 143 14.22 36.42 -7.30
CA THR A 143 15.42 36.35 -8.16
C THR A 143 15.05 36.43 -9.64
N CYS A 144 14.03 35.67 -10.07
CA CYS A 144 13.57 35.73 -11.45
C CYS A 144 13.06 37.13 -11.82
N ALA A 145 12.31 37.79 -10.93
CA ALA A 145 11.82 39.14 -11.17
C ALA A 145 12.95 40.17 -11.31
N GLU A 146 14.00 40.05 -10.49
CA GLU A 146 15.21 40.89 -10.61
C GLU A 146 15.92 40.65 -11.95
N LYS A 147 16.11 39.38 -12.35
CA LYS A 147 16.73 39.03 -13.62
C LYS A 147 15.91 39.48 -14.83
N ASP A 148 14.58 39.38 -14.77
CA ASP A 148 13.70 39.96 -15.79
C ASP A 148 13.86 41.49 -15.88
N LYS A 149 14.04 42.19 -14.76
CA LYS A 149 14.28 43.65 -14.72
C LYS A 149 15.65 43.98 -15.33
N GLU A 150 16.69 43.22 -14.97
CA GLU A 150 18.03 43.37 -15.54
C GLU A 150 18.00 43.17 -17.06
N ALA A 151 17.34 42.09 -17.54
CA ALA A 151 17.20 41.81 -18.97
C ALA A 151 16.48 42.95 -19.73
N ARG A 152 15.39 43.50 -19.17
CA ARG A 152 14.67 44.64 -19.75
C ARG A 152 15.54 45.89 -19.84
N ASN A 153 16.27 46.22 -18.78
CA ASN A 153 17.14 47.37 -18.73
C ASN A 153 18.33 47.21 -19.75
N GLY A 154 18.93 46.02 -19.76
CA GLY A 154 20.00 45.72 -20.70
C GLY A 154 19.56 45.78 -22.16
N TYR A 155 18.40 45.20 -22.48
CA TYR A 155 17.80 45.26 -23.80
C TYR A 155 17.48 46.71 -24.22
N ALA A 156 16.89 47.50 -23.34
CA ALA A 156 16.60 48.91 -23.64
C ALA A 156 17.88 49.69 -24.00
N LYS A 157 18.97 49.44 -23.25
CA LYS A 157 20.28 50.03 -23.54
C LYS A 157 20.82 49.56 -24.88
N ALA A 158 20.78 48.24 -25.15
CA ALA A 158 21.24 47.66 -26.41
C ALA A 158 20.48 48.21 -27.65
N VAL A 159 19.17 48.46 -27.50
CA VAL A 159 18.35 49.14 -28.52
C VAL A 159 18.80 50.60 -28.72
N GLN A 160 19.10 51.33 -27.67
CA GLN A 160 19.60 52.70 -27.75
C GLN A 160 20.97 52.73 -28.45
N ASP A 161 21.89 51.86 -28.08
CA ASP A 161 23.22 51.74 -28.65
C ASP A 161 23.14 51.36 -30.15
N LEU A 162 22.23 50.44 -30.53
CA LEU A 162 21.94 50.08 -31.91
C LEU A 162 21.45 51.29 -32.71
N ASN A 163 20.52 52.08 -32.18
CA ASN A 163 20.03 53.29 -32.87
C ASN A 163 21.16 54.32 -33.08
N THR A 164 22.05 54.44 -32.11
CA THR A 164 23.22 55.31 -32.18
C THR A 164 24.21 54.83 -33.22
N ALA A 165 24.52 53.52 -33.23
CA ALA A 165 25.41 52.91 -34.20
C ALA A 165 24.83 52.99 -35.64
N GLN A 166 23.52 52.81 -35.80
CA GLN A 166 22.83 52.96 -37.08
C GLN A 166 22.95 54.40 -37.59
N ALA A 167 22.66 55.38 -36.75
CA ALA A 167 22.79 56.83 -37.15
C ALA A 167 24.24 57.19 -37.51
N ASN A 168 25.22 56.61 -36.80
CA ASN A 168 26.64 56.81 -37.13
C ASN A 168 27.01 56.20 -38.48
N TYR A 169 26.60 54.96 -38.72
CA TYR A 169 26.80 54.28 -39.99
C TYR A 169 26.19 55.06 -41.18
N ASP A 170 24.93 55.47 -41.05
CA ASP A 170 24.22 56.23 -42.10
C ASP A 170 24.92 57.56 -42.42
N ARG A 171 25.40 58.26 -41.37
CA ARG A 171 26.18 59.50 -41.55
C ARG A 171 27.53 59.23 -42.24
N THR A 172 28.27 58.22 -41.78
CA THR A 172 29.58 57.88 -42.34
C THR A 172 29.46 57.44 -43.81
N LYS A 173 28.39 56.68 -44.09
CA LYS A 173 28.07 56.24 -45.44
C LYS A 173 27.78 57.42 -46.35
N ALA A 174 26.96 58.35 -45.92
CA ALA A 174 26.70 59.59 -46.72
C ALA A 174 27.98 60.40 -46.98
N LEU A 175 28.88 60.52 -46.01
CA LEU A 175 30.19 61.17 -46.16
C LEU A 175 31.13 60.40 -47.13
N TYR A 176 31.14 59.08 -47.07
CA TYR A 176 31.89 58.19 -47.95
C TYR A 176 31.38 58.32 -49.37
N ASP A 177 30.06 58.25 -49.58
CA ASP A 177 29.44 58.41 -50.90
C ASP A 177 29.74 59.83 -51.52
N GLY A 178 29.92 60.80 -50.68
CA GLY A 178 30.39 62.15 -51.02
C GLY A 178 31.93 62.31 -51.21
N GLY A 179 32.68 61.23 -50.99
CA GLY A 179 34.15 61.25 -51.11
C GLY A 179 34.89 61.96 -49.97
N SER A 180 34.23 62.22 -48.85
CA SER A 180 34.75 63.02 -47.71
C SER A 180 35.46 62.18 -46.63
N VAL A 181 35.30 60.86 -46.63
CA VAL A 181 35.95 59.93 -45.68
C VAL A 181 36.48 58.70 -46.36
N PRO A 182 37.58 58.07 -45.88
CA PRO A 182 38.14 56.86 -46.46
C PRO A 182 37.24 55.64 -46.19
N LYS A 183 37.42 54.56 -46.97
CA LYS A 183 36.64 53.29 -46.80
C LYS A 183 36.78 52.64 -45.46
N VAL A 184 37.94 52.74 -44.80
CA VAL A 184 38.22 52.24 -43.49
C VAL A 184 37.24 52.80 -42.40
N ASP A 185 36.88 54.09 -42.58
CA ASP A 185 35.93 54.68 -41.61
C ASP A 185 34.50 54.10 -41.76
N LEU A 186 34.10 53.87 -43.07
CA LEU A 186 32.83 53.19 -43.34
C LEU A 186 32.81 51.72 -42.76
N GLU A 187 33.91 50.96 -43.07
CA GLU A 187 34.04 49.59 -42.52
C GLU A 187 34.04 49.58 -40.99
N THR A 188 34.64 50.57 -40.32
CA THR A 188 34.61 50.70 -38.86
C THR A 188 33.20 51.00 -38.37
N ALA A 189 32.46 51.87 -39.02
CA ALA A 189 31.07 52.20 -38.66
C ALA A 189 30.13 50.98 -38.88
N GLU A 190 30.38 50.22 -39.98
CA GLU A 190 29.63 48.98 -40.27
C GLU A 190 29.88 47.90 -39.22
N ASN A 191 31.13 47.70 -38.79
CA ASN A 191 31.47 46.76 -37.73
C ASN A 191 30.80 47.16 -36.42
N GLY A 192 30.84 48.46 -36.07
CA GLY A 192 30.13 48.94 -34.86
C GLY A 192 28.63 48.72 -34.90
N LEU A 193 27.99 48.89 -36.06
CA LEU A 193 26.58 48.59 -36.24
C LEU A 193 26.29 47.09 -36.09
N ASN A 194 27.14 46.22 -36.65
CA ASN A 194 26.99 44.79 -36.56
C ASN A 194 27.20 44.29 -35.12
N ASP A 195 28.12 44.91 -34.38
CA ASP A 195 28.34 44.62 -32.97
C ASP A 195 27.10 45.01 -32.11
N ALA A 196 26.55 46.20 -32.33
CA ALA A 196 25.33 46.63 -31.65
C ALA A 196 24.09 45.75 -31.96
N LYS A 197 24.00 45.26 -33.22
CA LYS A 197 22.97 44.29 -33.60
C LYS A 197 23.13 43.00 -32.83
N ARG A 198 24.34 42.42 -32.76
CA ARG A 198 24.61 41.19 -32.02
C ARG A 198 24.28 41.33 -30.54
N GLU A 199 24.64 42.48 -29.93
CA GLU A 199 24.33 42.76 -28.53
C GLU A 199 22.83 42.77 -28.27
N ARG A 200 22.05 43.51 -29.10
CA ARG A 200 20.58 43.48 -28.99
C ARG A 200 20.00 42.10 -29.18
N ASP A 201 20.49 41.32 -30.14
CA ASP A 201 19.99 39.99 -30.50
C ASP A 201 20.41 38.91 -29.49
N SER A 202 21.34 39.22 -28.56
CA SER A 202 21.71 38.35 -27.46
C SER A 202 20.62 38.22 -26.41
N TYR A 203 19.69 39.19 -26.34
CA TYR A 203 18.60 39.16 -25.40
C TYR A 203 17.43 38.29 -25.88
N THR A 204 16.88 37.50 -24.98
CA THR A 204 15.65 36.74 -25.23
C THR A 204 14.44 37.66 -25.10
N VAL A 205 13.69 37.86 -26.17
CA VAL A 205 12.49 38.72 -26.21
C VAL A 205 11.25 37.84 -26.39
N LYS A 206 10.31 37.92 -25.45
CA LYS A 206 9.00 37.25 -25.51
C LYS A 206 7.88 38.31 -25.46
N ASN A 207 6.98 38.28 -26.44
CA ASN A 207 5.87 39.25 -26.57
C ASN A 207 6.33 40.71 -26.51
N GLY A 208 7.47 41.06 -27.16
CA GLY A 208 8.01 42.41 -27.18
C GLY A 208 8.72 42.87 -25.90
N THR A 209 8.90 42.01 -24.95
CA THR A 209 9.57 42.30 -23.65
C THR A 209 10.77 41.38 -23.49
N ALA A 210 11.92 41.94 -23.15
CA ALA A 210 13.09 41.14 -22.81
C ALA A 210 12.85 40.45 -21.44
N VAL A 211 13.22 39.18 -21.40
CA VAL A 211 13.04 38.30 -20.23
C VAL A 211 14.36 37.61 -19.89
N ALA A 212 14.51 37.26 -18.64
CA ALA A 212 15.60 36.44 -18.16
C ALA A 212 15.60 35.04 -18.82
N ASP A 213 16.71 34.34 -18.68
CA ASP A 213 16.84 32.96 -19.13
C ASP A 213 15.76 32.06 -18.51
N ASP A 214 15.28 31.11 -19.27
CA ASP A 214 14.21 30.19 -18.83
C ASP A 214 14.62 29.30 -17.63
N SER A 215 15.92 29.18 -17.37
CA SER A 215 16.42 28.46 -16.18
C SER A 215 15.90 29.02 -14.87
N TYR A 216 15.69 30.34 -14.77
CA TYR A 216 15.09 30.96 -13.60
C TYR A 216 13.62 30.56 -13.41
N ARG A 217 12.89 30.36 -14.50
CA ARG A 217 11.50 29.89 -14.45
C ARG A 217 11.42 28.42 -14.03
N LEU A 218 12.36 27.60 -14.51
CA LEU A 218 12.49 26.22 -14.05
C LEU A 218 12.87 26.13 -12.57
N GLN A 219 13.67 27.06 -12.05
CA GLN A 219 13.97 27.13 -10.60
C GLN A 219 12.71 27.46 -9.78
N ILE A 220 11.87 28.38 -10.26
CA ILE A 220 10.57 28.68 -9.62
C ILE A 220 9.70 27.43 -9.62
N GLU A 221 9.59 26.73 -10.75
CA GLU A 221 8.76 25.52 -10.88
C GLU A 221 9.23 24.42 -9.93
N LYS A 222 10.55 24.21 -9.84
CA LYS A 222 11.14 23.26 -8.90
C LYS A 222 10.83 23.65 -7.45
N ALA A 223 11.11 24.89 -7.05
CA ALA A 223 10.88 25.36 -5.69
C ALA A 223 9.37 25.32 -5.33
N LYS A 224 8.49 25.61 -6.29
CA LYS A 224 7.05 25.47 -6.14
C LYS A 224 6.65 24.02 -5.85
N TYR A 225 7.18 23.07 -6.62
CA TYR A 225 6.92 21.65 -6.40
C TYR A 225 7.39 21.19 -5.02
N ASP A 226 8.59 21.62 -4.60
CA ASP A 226 9.13 21.28 -3.29
C ASP A 226 8.24 21.88 -2.17
N TYR A 227 7.72 23.09 -2.35
CA TYR A 227 6.78 23.73 -1.42
C TYR A 227 5.42 23.02 -1.38
N GLU A 228 4.85 22.65 -2.53
CA GLU A 228 3.59 21.89 -2.63
C GLU A 228 3.72 20.54 -1.92
N LYS A 229 4.82 19.83 -2.15
CA LYS A 229 5.10 18.55 -1.48
C LYS A 229 5.24 18.70 0.05
N ALA A 230 5.92 19.74 0.50
CA ALA A 230 6.06 20.00 1.93
C ALA A 230 4.71 20.37 2.58
N THR A 231 3.84 21.09 1.85
CA THR A 231 2.49 21.42 2.29
C THR A 231 1.58 20.19 2.36
N GLU A 232 1.67 19.29 1.39
CA GLU A 232 0.97 17.99 1.41
C GLU A 232 1.40 17.16 2.63
N SER A 233 2.71 17.10 2.91
CA SER A 233 3.21 16.44 4.11
C SER A 233 2.67 17.08 5.40
N LEU A 234 2.46 18.42 5.42
CA LEU A 234 1.86 19.10 6.56
C LEU A 234 0.37 18.75 6.70
N GLU A 235 -0.36 18.58 5.62
CA GLU A 235 -1.75 18.12 5.64
C GLU A 235 -1.85 16.67 6.14
N ASP A 236 -0.87 15.82 5.82
CA ASP A 236 -0.77 14.42 6.25
C ASP A 236 -0.50 14.27 7.76
N THR A 237 -0.14 15.34 8.48
CA THR A 237 -0.03 15.31 9.94
C THR A 237 -1.38 15.16 10.63
N VAL A 238 -2.48 15.44 9.92
CA VAL A 238 -3.85 15.26 10.41
C VAL A 238 -4.51 14.11 9.67
N LEU A 239 -4.54 12.94 10.28
CA LEU A 239 -5.20 11.77 9.69
C LEU A 239 -6.71 11.94 9.71
N LYS A 240 -7.33 11.83 8.54
CA LYS A 240 -8.79 11.99 8.35
C LYS A 240 -9.43 10.72 7.84
N ALA A 241 -10.70 10.50 8.18
CA ALA A 241 -11.50 9.39 7.67
C ALA A 241 -11.71 9.53 6.14
N PRO A 242 -11.31 8.54 5.33
CA PRO A 242 -11.50 8.59 3.88
C PRO A 242 -12.94 8.29 3.45
N ILE A 243 -13.70 7.61 4.30
CA ILE A 243 -15.10 7.22 4.07
C ILE A 243 -15.94 7.46 5.32
N ASP A 244 -17.25 7.48 5.17
CA ASP A 244 -18.20 7.41 6.29
C ASP A 244 -18.20 5.99 6.86
N GLY A 245 -18.12 5.84 8.20
CA GLY A 245 -18.04 4.50 8.77
C GLY A 245 -18.04 4.47 10.29
N THR A 246 -17.68 3.30 10.80
CA THR A 246 -17.48 3.09 12.24
C THR A 246 -16.03 2.63 12.47
N VAL A 247 -15.38 3.21 13.46
CA VAL A 247 -14.01 2.82 13.84
C VAL A 247 -14.04 1.41 14.42
N VAL A 248 -13.45 0.46 13.72
CA VAL A 248 -13.43 -0.96 14.14
C VAL A 248 -12.32 -1.19 15.16
N ARG A 249 -11.14 -0.62 14.92
CA ARG A 249 -9.96 -0.83 15.77
C ARG A 249 -9.04 0.40 15.75
N VAL A 250 -8.39 0.65 16.88
CA VAL A 250 -7.32 1.64 17.03
C VAL A 250 -6.06 0.92 17.49
N ASN A 251 -5.11 0.71 16.57
CA ASN A 251 -3.89 -0.09 16.82
C ASN A 251 -2.75 0.70 17.47
N THR A 252 -2.96 1.98 17.78
CA THR A 252 -1.93 2.87 18.28
C THR A 252 -2.37 3.63 19.52
N LYS A 253 -1.47 4.39 20.15
CA LYS A 253 -1.73 5.20 21.34
C LYS A 253 -1.00 6.54 21.22
N VAL A 254 -1.51 7.56 21.89
CA VAL A 254 -0.84 8.85 22.09
C VAL A 254 0.57 8.63 22.68
N GLY A 255 1.55 9.38 22.18
CA GLY A 255 2.96 9.28 22.55
C GLY A 255 3.74 8.17 21.82
N ARG A 256 3.12 7.48 20.84
CA ARG A 256 3.82 6.55 19.95
C ARG A 256 4.07 7.21 18.60
N PHE A 257 5.12 6.75 17.91
CA PHE A 257 5.36 7.15 16.54
C PHE A 257 4.38 6.45 15.60
N ALA A 258 3.85 7.23 14.67
CA ALA A 258 3.07 6.73 13.56
C ALA A 258 4.03 6.19 12.50
N ASP A 259 4.46 4.95 12.66
CA ASP A 259 5.20 4.23 11.63
C ASP A 259 4.22 3.50 10.71
N LYS A 260 4.59 3.39 9.44
CA LYS A 260 3.98 2.41 8.55
C LYS A 260 4.21 1.06 9.21
N MET A 261 3.18 0.50 9.88
CA MET A 261 3.28 -0.83 10.46
C MET A 261 3.57 -1.81 9.32
N GLU A 262 4.82 -2.23 9.24
CA GLU A 262 5.17 -3.46 8.55
C GLU A 262 4.42 -4.55 9.32
N ASN A 263 3.44 -5.17 8.67
CA ASN A 263 2.73 -6.30 9.24
C ASN A 263 3.76 -7.41 9.46
N ASP A 264 4.25 -7.53 10.69
CA ASP A 264 4.81 -8.78 11.16
C ASP A 264 3.67 -9.81 11.19
N ALA A 265 3.66 -10.65 10.16
CA ALA A 265 2.77 -11.79 10.01
C ALA A 265 3.12 -12.89 11.01
#